data_5fe3fa17645796418af5276e4787ad56
#
_entry.id   5fe3fa17645796418af5276e4787ad56
#
_cell.length_a   1.000
_cell.length_b   1.000
_cell.length_c   1.000
_cell.angle_alpha   90.00
_cell.angle_beta   90.00
_cell.angle_gamma   90.00
#
_symmetry.space_group_name_H-M   'P 1'
#
loop_
_entity.id
_entity.type
_entity.pdbx_description
1 polymer ?
#
loop_
_entity_poly.entity_id
_entity_poly.type
_entity_poly.pdbx_seq_one_letter_code
_entity_poly.pdbx_strand_id
1 'polypeptide(L)'
;MVRVSSNPLVLHGRHFGRTVFALCNYPALLTSGILQLKESESQDSLIEDYPADTANVSIQREHRVFMELLDSYPGLLDRLTSGEEEDVLHIGELLGKGASGARGDDTKTLKSAVLEWLVPRGQVIIPPLAQNIKSDRGFNHEATGALLCPAGLDWSDVETKEGLKSGETAVRGDQWPIFLYADRVYDPEDPWKGLLRSDILIFGFKHVFTSPSSVDKEPKATRSGNAYLHGMKSVTKGSLAYIVTQAHLLEDPAESEEVGNLMIWWTRRVFPNSSSSQRSISKNSALSKIREKRAALQEQAASVTN
;
A
#
# COMPACT_ATOMS: atom_id res chain seq x y z
N MET A 1 29.90 9.73 17.82
CA MET A 1 29.04 9.82 16.63
C MET A 1 27.77 10.55 16.99
N VAL A 2 27.65 11.81 16.61
CA VAL A 2 26.44 12.59 16.80
C VAL A 2 25.34 11.97 15.93
N ARG A 3 24.26 11.46 16.56
CA ARG A 3 23.05 11.05 15.80
C ARG A 3 22.51 12.33 15.15
N VAL A 4 22.68 12.45 13.85
CA VAL A 4 21.96 13.46 13.06
C VAL A 4 20.48 13.18 13.29
N SER A 5 19.82 14.01 14.09
CA SER A 5 18.37 13.95 14.30
C SER A 5 17.72 14.16 12.93
N SER A 6 17.15 13.11 12.36
CA SER A 6 16.42 13.24 11.10
C SER A 6 15.20 14.11 11.34
N ASN A 7 14.97 15.09 10.46
CA ASN A 7 13.83 16.01 10.55
C ASN A 7 12.52 15.22 10.66
N PRO A 8 11.64 15.53 11.64
CA PRO A 8 10.39 14.81 11.86
C PRO A 8 9.49 14.75 10.62
N LEU A 9 9.43 15.81 9.81
CA LEU A 9 8.67 15.85 8.56
C LEU A 9 9.23 14.89 7.51
N VAL A 10 10.57 14.75 7.44
CA VAL A 10 11.20 13.76 6.55
C VAL A 10 10.86 12.33 6.98
N LEU A 11 10.88 12.06 8.30
CA LEU A 11 10.47 10.76 8.83
C LEU A 11 9.00 10.47 8.55
N HIS A 12 8.14 11.47 8.74
CA HIS A 12 6.73 11.34 8.46
C HIS A 12 6.46 11.10 6.97
N GLY A 13 7.12 11.86 6.07
CA GLY A 13 7.03 11.64 4.63
C GLY A 13 7.44 10.22 4.20
N ARG A 14 8.47 9.63 4.85
CA ARG A 14 8.85 8.24 4.63
C ARG A 14 7.73 7.25 4.98
N HIS A 15 7.03 7.51 6.08
CA HIS A 15 5.90 6.68 6.50
C HIS A 15 4.70 6.87 5.58
N PHE A 16 4.26 8.10 5.41
CA PHE A 16 3.08 8.46 4.64
C PHE A 16 3.17 7.97 3.19
N GLY A 17 4.33 8.16 2.54
CA GLY A 17 4.57 7.67 1.18
C GLY A 17 4.50 6.15 1.04
N ARG A 18 4.80 5.38 2.11
CA ARG A 18 4.67 3.91 2.10
C ARG A 18 3.26 3.40 2.41
N THR A 19 2.48 4.14 3.19
CA THR A 19 1.24 3.62 3.80
C THR A 19 -0.03 4.22 3.26
N VAL A 20 0.06 5.43 2.68
CA VAL A 20 -1.10 6.18 2.17
C VAL A 20 -0.97 6.40 0.67
N PHE A 21 0.02 7.17 0.22
CA PHE A 21 0.11 7.53 -1.18
C PHE A 21 1.57 7.67 -1.67
N ALA A 22 1.99 6.73 -2.52
CA ALA A 22 3.38 6.57 -2.95
C ALA A 22 3.91 7.69 -3.86
N LEU A 23 3.06 8.25 -4.71
CA LEU A 23 3.43 9.18 -5.79
C LEU A 23 2.88 10.61 -5.56
N CYS A 24 2.83 11.04 -4.31
CA CYS A 24 2.30 12.34 -3.94
C CYS A 24 3.25 13.49 -4.33
N ASN A 25 2.70 14.52 -4.97
CA ASN A 25 3.34 15.84 -5.07
C ASN A 25 2.94 16.66 -3.84
N TYR A 26 3.72 16.56 -2.77
CA TYR A 26 3.38 17.16 -1.48
C TYR A 26 3.24 18.68 -1.54
N PRO A 27 4.12 19.47 -2.20
CA PRO A 27 3.91 20.91 -2.31
C PRO A 27 2.56 21.26 -2.94
N ALA A 28 2.23 20.64 -4.07
CA ALA A 28 0.94 20.86 -4.73
C ALA A 28 -0.24 20.42 -3.86
N LEU A 29 -0.15 19.24 -3.22
CA LEU A 29 -1.18 18.73 -2.31
C LEU A 29 -1.47 19.70 -1.16
N LEU A 30 -0.43 20.25 -0.53
CA LEU A 30 -0.59 21.18 0.59
C LEU A 30 -1.21 22.49 0.14
N THR A 31 -0.74 23.06 -0.98
CA THR A 31 -1.27 24.32 -1.51
C THR A 31 -2.75 24.17 -1.92
N SER A 32 -3.09 23.13 -2.68
CA SER A 32 -4.48 22.88 -3.09
C SER A 32 -5.39 22.56 -1.91
N GLY A 33 -4.91 21.78 -0.95
CA GLY A 33 -5.69 21.40 0.23
C GLY A 33 -6.02 22.60 1.12
N ILE A 34 -5.07 23.53 1.34
CA ILE A 34 -5.32 24.77 2.10
C ILE A 34 -6.33 25.67 1.38
N LEU A 35 -6.24 25.79 0.05
CA LEU A 35 -7.20 26.58 -0.73
C LEU A 35 -8.62 26.01 -0.60
N GLN A 36 -8.78 24.70 -0.74
CA GLN A 36 -10.07 24.02 -0.59
C GLN A 36 -10.67 24.19 0.82
N LEU A 37 -9.85 24.15 1.88
CA LEU A 37 -10.33 24.42 3.25
C LEU A 37 -10.86 25.84 3.37
N LYS A 38 -10.15 26.85 2.84
CA LYS A 38 -10.58 28.24 2.88
C LYS A 38 -11.86 28.49 2.08
N GLU A 39 -12.02 27.83 0.95
CA GLU A 39 -13.23 27.90 0.14
C GLU A 39 -14.43 27.28 0.85
N SER A 40 -14.27 26.12 1.50
CA SER A 40 -15.33 25.48 2.27
C SER A 40 -15.75 26.28 3.51
N GLU A 41 -14.86 27.00 4.14
CA GLU A 41 -15.19 27.90 5.26
C GLU A 41 -15.93 29.16 4.79
N SER A 42 -15.74 29.58 3.53
CA SER A 42 -16.35 30.77 2.93
C SER A 42 -17.71 30.53 2.30
N GLN A 43 -18.06 29.30 1.99
CA GLN A 43 -19.34 28.88 1.39
C GLN A 43 -20.26 28.28 2.46
N ASP A 44 -21.00 29.14 3.14
CA ASP A 44 -22.23 28.75 3.83
C ASP A 44 -23.28 28.44 2.73
N SER A 45 -23.57 27.14 2.56
CA SER A 45 -24.61 26.59 1.70
C SER A 45 -24.59 26.93 0.20
N LEU A 46 -24.18 25.96 -0.59
CA LEU A 46 -24.90 25.46 -1.79
C LEU A 46 -24.19 24.17 -2.25
N ILE A 47 -24.77 23.03 -1.91
CA ILE A 47 -24.39 21.73 -2.50
C ILE A 47 -24.92 21.75 -3.93
N GLU A 48 -24.11 22.16 -4.88
CA GLU A 48 -24.38 21.88 -6.27
C GLU A 48 -23.89 20.47 -6.60
N ASP A 49 -24.86 19.64 -6.99
CA ASP A 49 -24.65 18.30 -7.53
C ASP A 49 -23.90 18.43 -8.88
N TYR A 50 -22.55 18.40 -8.82
CA TYR A 50 -21.74 18.37 -10.03
C TYR A 50 -21.71 16.97 -10.63
N PRO A 51 -21.89 16.83 -11.96
CA PRO A 51 -21.78 15.54 -12.63
C PRO A 51 -20.39 14.94 -12.41
N ALA A 52 -20.36 13.61 -12.26
CA ALA A 52 -19.15 12.83 -12.05
C ALA A 52 -18.24 12.87 -13.29
N ASP A 53 -17.47 13.95 -13.42
CA ASP A 53 -16.40 14.06 -14.41
C ASP A 53 -15.09 13.56 -13.81
N THR A 54 -14.22 12.98 -14.62
CA THR A 54 -12.91 12.42 -14.20
C THR A 54 -12.04 13.43 -13.44
N ALA A 55 -12.18 14.72 -13.73
CA ALA A 55 -11.53 15.81 -13.01
C ALA A 55 -12.00 15.90 -11.55
N ASN A 56 -13.28 15.69 -11.27
CA ASN A 56 -13.86 15.72 -9.92
C ASN A 56 -13.35 14.56 -9.05
N VAL A 57 -13.20 13.37 -9.64
CA VAL A 57 -12.64 12.20 -8.93
C VAL A 57 -11.20 12.44 -8.50
N SER A 58 -10.37 13.07 -9.33
CA SER A 58 -8.99 13.41 -8.98
C SER A 58 -8.93 14.42 -7.83
N ILE A 59 -9.76 15.47 -7.87
CA ILE A 59 -9.84 16.51 -6.83
C ILE A 59 -10.29 15.90 -5.50
N GLN A 60 -11.31 15.06 -5.51
CA GLN A 60 -11.81 14.38 -4.31
C GLN A 60 -10.77 13.43 -3.71
N ARG A 61 -9.99 12.76 -4.55
CA ARG A 61 -8.90 11.89 -4.12
C ARG A 61 -7.78 12.69 -3.47
N GLU A 62 -7.34 13.79 -4.09
CA GLU A 62 -6.32 14.67 -3.52
C GLU A 62 -6.76 15.26 -2.19
N HIS A 63 -8.01 15.71 -2.10
CA HIS A 63 -8.58 16.20 -0.84
C HIS A 63 -8.54 15.13 0.27
N ARG A 64 -8.95 13.89 -0.04
CA ARG A 64 -8.89 12.78 0.91
C ARG A 64 -7.47 12.51 1.38
N VAL A 65 -6.49 12.48 0.46
CA VAL A 65 -5.07 12.28 0.80
C VAL A 65 -4.55 13.43 1.66
N PHE A 66 -4.97 14.66 1.40
CA PHE A 66 -4.63 15.83 2.23
C PHE A 66 -5.20 15.71 3.64
N MET A 67 -6.47 15.33 3.79
CA MET A 67 -7.08 15.11 5.11
C MET A 67 -6.39 13.98 5.89
N GLU A 68 -6.07 12.86 5.25
CA GLU A 68 -5.28 11.78 5.88
C GLU A 68 -3.89 12.26 6.33
N LEU A 69 -3.26 13.16 5.57
CA LEU A 69 -1.97 13.76 5.96
C LEU A 69 -2.10 14.60 7.22
N LEU A 70 -3.15 15.44 7.31
CA LEU A 70 -3.42 16.25 8.50
C LEU A 70 -3.70 15.38 9.73
N ASP A 71 -4.54 14.37 9.58
CA ASP A 71 -4.89 13.44 10.67
C ASP A 71 -3.68 12.65 11.18
N SER A 72 -2.76 12.29 10.27
CA SER A 72 -1.57 11.51 10.60
C SER A 72 -0.45 12.31 11.24
N TYR A 73 -0.46 13.65 11.15
CA TYR A 73 0.55 14.53 11.73
C TYR A 73 -0.10 15.66 12.55
N PRO A 74 -0.34 15.45 13.85
CA PRO A 74 -0.95 16.46 14.73
C PRO A 74 -0.21 17.80 14.71
N GLY A 75 -0.97 18.90 14.59
CA GLY A 75 -0.42 20.25 14.52
C GLY A 75 0.11 20.68 13.14
N LEU A 76 -0.04 19.83 12.12
CA LEU A 76 0.37 20.19 10.76
C LEU A 76 -0.52 21.33 10.22
N LEU A 77 -1.83 21.25 10.42
CA LEU A 77 -2.78 22.28 9.96
C LEU A 77 -2.44 23.66 10.54
N ASP A 78 -2.24 23.75 11.85
CA ASP A 78 -1.89 24.99 12.52
C ASP A 78 -0.61 25.60 11.93
N ARG A 79 0.38 24.74 11.65
CA ARG A 79 1.64 25.17 11.06
C ARG A 79 1.48 25.65 9.61
N LEU A 80 0.60 24.99 8.83
CA LEU A 80 0.33 25.37 7.45
C LEU A 80 -0.49 26.67 7.34
N THR A 81 -1.38 26.91 8.29
CA THR A 81 -2.26 28.10 8.29
C THR A 81 -1.61 29.34 8.91
N SER A 82 -0.66 29.15 9.85
CA SER A 82 0.08 30.25 10.49
C SER A 82 1.37 30.64 9.77
N GLY A 83 1.88 29.79 8.84
CA GLY A 83 3.09 30.03 8.08
C GLY A 83 2.87 30.85 6.82
N GLU A 84 3.96 31.36 6.26
CA GLU A 84 3.98 31.99 4.94
C GLU A 84 3.96 30.92 3.82
N GLU A 85 3.72 31.31 2.58
CA GLU A 85 3.68 30.39 1.43
C GLU A 85 4.99 29.60 1.27
N GLU A 86 6.13 30.24 1.54
CA GLU A 86 7.45 29.60 1.52
C GLU A 86 7.57 28.48 2.55
N ASP A 87 6.96 28.64 3.74
CA ASP A 87 6.92 27.60 4.77
C ASP A 87 6.11 26.38 4.33
N VAL A 88 4.97 26.60 3.66
CA VAL A 88 4.12 25.53 3.11
C VAL A 88 4.89 24.72 2.07
N LEU A 89 5.57 25.41 1.14
CA LEU A 89 6.41 24.77 0.13
C LEU A 89 7.53 23.98 0.77
N HIS A 90 8.24 24.55 1.74
CA HIS A 90 9.33 23.91 2.45
C HIS A 90 8.87 22.64 3.22
N ILE A 91 7.70 22.67 3.86
CA ILE A 91 7.09 21.52 4.50
C ILE A 91 6.83 20.42 3.46
N GLY A 92 6.25 20.79 2.33
CA GLY A 92 5.99 19.87 1.22
C GLY A 92 7.27 19.22 0.67
N GLU A 93 8.33 19.98 0.51
CA GLU A 93 9.65 19.47 0.08
C GLU A 93 10.24 18.48 1.08
N LEU A 94 10.15 18.75 2.38
CA LEU A 94 10.64 17.83 3.44
C LEU A 94 9.88 16.51 3.44
N LEU A 95 8.55 16.55 3.31
CA LEU A 95 7.71 15.37 3.18
C LEU A 95 8.08 14.59 1.91
N GLY A 96 8.19 15.27 0.77
CA GLY A 96 8.57 14.70 -0.51
C GLY A 96 9.96 14.05 -0.49
N LYS A 97 10.94 14.69 0.17
CA LYS A 97 12.27 14.14 0.41
C LYS A 97 12.22 12.84 1.21
N GLY A 98 11.34 12.79 2.21
CA GLY A 98 11.10 11.58 3.00
C GLY A 98 10.56 10.44 2.15
N ALA A 99 9.48 10.68 1.41
CA ALA A 99 8.82 9.68 0.58
C ALA A 99 9.73 9.15 -0.55
N SER A 100 10.42 10.05 -1.26
CA SER A 100 11.35 9.66 -2.33
C SER A 100 12.57 8.92 -1.81
N GLY A 101 13.11 9.33 -0.64
CA GLY A 101 14.19 8.62 0.02
C GLY A 101 13.78 7.20 0.43
N ALA A 102 12.56 7.02 0.96
CA ALA A 102 12.03 5.71 1.29
C ALA A 102 11.95 4.80 0.06
N ARG A 103 11.37 5.29 -1.04
CA ARG A 103 11.29 4.52 -2.30
C ARG A 103 12.68 4.12 -2.83
N GLY A 104 13.65 5.04 -2.77
CA GLY A 104 15.02 4.76 -3.20
C GLY A 104 15.68 3.64 -2.40
N ASP A 105 15.55 3.70 -1.08
CA ASP A 105 16.10 2.69 -0.17
C ASP A 105 15.44 1.32 -0.39
N ASP A 106 14.10 1.29 -0.45
CA ASP A 106 13.33 0.06 -0.62
C ASP A 106 13.60 -0.57 -1.99
N THR A 107 13.61 0.23 -3.07
CA THR A 107 13.95 -0.24 -4.42
C THR A 107 15.36 -0.84 -4.47
N LYS A 108 16.32 -0.22 -3.78
CA LYS A 108 17.71 -0.71 -3.74
C LYS A 108 17.81 -2.09 -3.10
N THR A 109 17.10 -2.30 -1.99
CA THR A 109 17.12 -3.59 -1.29
C THR A 109 16.27 -4.65 -2.00
N LEU A 110 15.13 -4.28 -2.58
CA LEU A 110 14.27 -5.18 -3.32
C LEU A 110 14.92 -5.72 -4.59
N LYS A 111 15.74 -4.91 -5.29
CA LYS A 111 16.42 -5.36 -6.51
C LYS A 111 17.28 -6.61 -6.34
N SER A 112 17.90 -6.77 -5.21
CA SER A 112 18.69 -7.98 -4.90
C SER A 112 17.80 -9.11 -4.38
N ALA A 113 16.87 -8.79 -3.46
CA ALA A 113 16.02 -9.77 -2.81
C ALA A 113 15.06 -10.47 -3.78
N VAL A 114 14.50 -9.75 -4.76
CA VAL A 114 13.58 -10.33 -5.76
C VAL A 114 14.22 -11.48 -6.52
N LEU A 115 15.50 -11.42 -6.84
CA LEU A 115 16.18 -12.48 -7.60
C LEU A 115 16.17 -13.83 -6.85
N GLU A 116 16.17 -13.78 -5.51
CA GLU A 116 16.10 -14.99 -4.67
C GLU A 116 14.68 -15.60 -4.62
N TRP A 117 13.65 -14.81 -4.97
CA TRP A 117 12.24 -15.23 -4.93
C TRP A 117 11.69 -15.72 -6.26
N LEU A 118 12.44 -15.51 -7.37
CA LEU A 118 12.00 -15.89 -8.72
C LEU A 118 11.92 -17.40 -8.92
N VAL A 119 12.71 -18.15 -8.18
CA VAL A 119 12.75 -19.63 -8.26
C VAL A 119 12.57 -20.25 -6.89
N PRO A 120 12.07 -21.50 -6.83
CA PRO A 120 12.02 -22.25 -5.57
C PRO A 120 13.41 -22.34 -4.92
N ARG A 121 13.44 -22.40 -3.60
CA ARG A 121 14.69 -22.52 -2.84
C ARG A 121 15.50 -23.72 -3.28
N GLY A 122 16.80 -23.49 -3.49
CA GLY A 122 17.73 -24.52 -3.96
C GLY A 122 17.79 -24.71 -5.46
N GLN A 123 16.99 -23.95 -6.22
CA GLN A 123 17.08 -23.87 -7.67
C GLN A 123 17.85 -22.62 -8.10
N VAL A 124 18.50 -22.70 -9.25
CA VAL A 124 19.26 -21.60 -9.84
C VAL A 124 18.56 -21.13 -11.11
N ILE A 125 18.52 -19.82 -11.29
CA ILE A 125 17.99 -19.23 -12.52
C ILE A 125 18.98 -19.51 -13.66
N ILE A 126 18.51 -20.05 -14.76
CA ILE A 126 19.31 -20.37 -15.95
C ILE A 126 18.70 -19.64 -17.16
N PRO A 127 19.49 -18.82 -17.86
CA PRO A 127 20.82 -18.32 -17.51
C PRO A 127 20.81 -17.47 -16.22
N PRO A 128 21.95 -17.32 -15.50
CA PRO A 128 21.97 -16.57 -14.24
C PRO A 128 21.76 -15.08 -14.46
N LEU A 129 20.89 -14.48 -13.64
CA LEU A 129 20.62 -13.04 -13.64
C LEU A 129 21.63 -12.30 -12.77
N ALA A 130 22.39 -11.39 -13.35
CA ALA A 130 23.31 -10.54 -12.61
C ALA A 130 22.60 -9.28 -12.09
N GLN A 131 22.87 -8.88 -10.84
CA GLN A 131 22.24 -7.70 -10.21
C GLN A 131 22.51 -6.40 -10.95
N ASN A 132 23.67 -6.28 -11.60
CA ASN A 132 24.14 -5.05 -12.23
C ASN A 132 23.87 -5.00 -13.74
N ILE A 133 23.47 -6.11 -14.37
CA ILE A 133 23.14 -6.18 -15.79
C ILE A 133 21.64 -6.02 -15.94
N LYS A 134 21.22 -5.09 -16.80
CA LYS A 134 19.80 -4.80 -17.04
C LYS A 134 19.30 -5.34 -18.38
N SER A 135 20.19 -5.49 -19.34
CA SER A 135 19.88 -5.90 -20.72
C SER A 135 19.37 -7.33 -20.85
N ASP A 136 19.69 -8.18 -19.87
CA ASP A 136 19.29 -9.58 -19.81
C ASP A 136 18.05 -9.84 -18.94
N ARG A 137 17.27 -8.80 -18.67
CA ARG A 137 16.04 -8.87 -17.85
C ARG A 137 14.79 -8.57 -18.68
N GLY A 138 13.67 -8.53 -17.99
CA GLY A 138 12.38 -8.29 -18.63
C GLY A 138 12.02 -9.45 -19.54
N PHE A 139 11.52 -9.14 -20.71
CA PHE A 139 11.18 -10.15 -21.74
C PHE A 139 12.40 -10.79 -22.39
N ASN A 140 13.62 -10.27 -22.17
CA ASN A 140 14.85 -10.88 -22.71
C ASN A 140 15.32 -12.12 -21.94
N HIS A 141 14.70 -12.44 -20.80
CA HIS A 141 15.04 -13.59 -20.00
C HIS A 141 13.83 -14.48 -19.73
N GLU A 142 13.98 -15.78 -19.84
CA GLU A 142 12.89 -16.75 -19.72
C GLU A 142 12.10 -16.61 -18.40
N ALA A 143 12.81 -16.58 -17.26
CA ALA A 143 12.16 -16.51 -15.95
C ALA A 143 11.47 -15.17 -15.69
N THR A 144 12.11 -14.03 -16.09
CA THR A 144 11.50 -12.71 -15.87
C THR A 144 10.43 -12.40 -16.90
N GLY A 145 10.60 -12.86 -18.14
CA GLY A 145 9.59 -12.72 -19.19
C GLY A 145 8.32 -13.46 -18.86
N ALA A 146 8.44 -14.71 -18.38
CA ALA A 146 7.29 -15.49 -17.93
C ALA A 146 6.50 -14.78 -16.80
N LEU A 147 7.17 -14.07 -15.89
CA LEU A 147 6.53 -13.34 -14.81
C LEU A 147 5.89 -12.03 -15.27
N LEU A 148 6.52 -11.34 -16.22
CA LEU A 148 6.05 -10.06 -16.74
C LEU A 148 5.03 -10.19 -17.87
N CYS A 149 4.86 -11.42 -18.41
CA CYS A 149 3.86 -11.69 -19.43
C CYS A 149 2.48 -11.25 -18.94
N PRO A 150 1.71 -10.50 -19.74
CA PRO A 150 0.31 -10.18 -19.43
C PRO A 150 -0.51 -11.43 -19.13
N ALA A 151 -1.34 -11.40 -18.10
CA ALA A 151 -2.06 -12.55 -17.59
C ALA A 151 -2.98 -13.24 -18.63
N GLY A 152 -3.44 -12.52 -19.65
CA GLY A 152 -4.24 -13.07 -20.75
C GLY A 152 -3.43 -13.66 -21.92
N LEU A 153 -2.09 -13.65 -21.83
CA LEU A 153 -1.20 -14.16 -22.88
C LEU A 153 -0.44 -15.40 -22.38
N ASP A 154 -0.09 -16.29 -23.31
CA ASP A 154 0.69 -17.48 -23.00
C ASP A 154 2.18 -17.26 -23.33
N TRP A 155 3.03 -17.23 -22.29
CA TRP A 155 4.48 -17.11 -22.46
C TRP A 155 5.11 -18.32 -23.12
N SER A 156 4.46 -19.49 -23.14
CA SER A 156 4.97 -20.67 -23.82
C SER A 156 4.82 -20.59 -25.33
N ASP A 157 3.91 -19.73 -25.81
CA ASP A 157 3.74 -19.48 -27.23
C ASP A 157 4.91 -18.64 -27.79
N VAL A 158 5.49 -19.12 -28.89
CA VAL A 158 6.70 -18.52 -29.49
C VAL A 158 6.40 -17.13 -30.08
N GLU A 159 5.24 -16.94 -30.71
CA GLU A 159 4.82 -15.69 -31.33
C GLU A 159 4.61 -14.62 -30.26
N THR A 160 3.90 -14.96 -29.18
CA THR A 160 3.73 -14.08 -28.01
C THR A 160 5.07 -13.68 -27.41
N LYS A 161 5.96 -14.63 -27.22
CA LYS A 161 7.28 -14.39 -26.62
C LYS A 161 8.14 -13.46 -27.49
N GLU A 162 8.19 -13.71 -28.79
CA GLU A 162 8.97 -12.89 -29.72
C GLU A 162 8.37 -11.50 -29.89
N GLY A 163 7.03 -11.38 -29.98
CA GLY A 163 6.34 -10.10 -30.05
C GLY A 163 6.58 -9.22 -28.82
N LEU A 164 6.58 -9.80 -27.61
CA LEU A 164 6.87 -9.09 -26.36
C LEU A 164 8.35 -8.70 -26.26
N LYS A 165 9.29 -9.55 -26.75
CA LYS A 165 10.74 -9.27 -26.78
C LYS A 165 11.08 -8.16 -27.77
N SER A 166 10.52 -8.18 -28.96
CA SER A 166 10.77 -7.17 -30.00
C SER A 166 10.07 -5.84 -29.71
N GLY A 167 9.03 -5.84 -28.85
CA GLY A 167 8.17 -4.70 -28.60
C GLY A 167 7.08 -4.51 -29.67
N GLU A 168 6.92 -5.45 -30.59
CA GLU A 168 5.84 -5.48 -31.58
C GLU A 168 4.48 -5.67 -30.86
N THR A 169 4.45 -6.52 -29.82
CA THR A 169 3.33 -6.62 -28.90
C THR A 169 3.52 -5.61 -27.78
N ALA A 170 2.84 -4.46 -27.90
CA ALA A 170 2.89 -3.43 -26.88
C ALA A 170 2.07 -3.85 -25.65
N VAL A 171 2.67 -3.83 -24.45
CA VAL A 171 1.98 -4.02 -23.18
C VAL A 171 1.37 -2.69 -22.74
N ARG A 172 0.06 -2.68 -22.49
CA ARG A 172 -0.68 -1.50 -21.98
C ARG A 172 -0.80 -1.53 -20.47
N GLY A 173 -1.14 -0.38 -19.88
CA GLY A 173 -1.27 -0.25 -18.44
C GLY A 173 -2.41 -1.06 -17.81
N ASP A 174 -3.42 -1.42 -18.60
CA ASP A 174 -4.56 -2.26 -18.23
C ASP A 174 -4.26 -3.78 -18.33
N GLN A 175 -3.12 -4.14 -18.89
CA GLN A 175 -2.68 -5.53 -19.01
C GLN A 175 -1.75 -5.88 -17.84
N TRP A 176 -2.30 -6.58 -16.85
CA TRP A 176 -1.55 -6.92 -15.65
C TRP A 176 -0.67 -8.14 -15.83
N PRO A 177 0.57 -8.08 -15.34
CA PRO A 177 1.48 -9.20 -15.46
C PRO A 177 1.07 -10.38 -14.56
N ILE A 178 1.33 -11.60 -15.04
CA ILE A 178 0.91 -12.83 -14.36
C ILE A 178 1.51 -12.97 -12.95
N PHE A 179 2.64 -12.33 -12.65
CA PHE A 179 3.25 -12.38 -11.33
C PHE A 179 2.39 -11.75 -10.21
N LEU A 180 1.36 -10.98 -10.55
CA LEU A 180 0.43 -10.43 -9.58
C LEU A 180 -0.56 -11.46 -9.04
N TYR A 181 -0.76 -12.57 -9.77
CA TYR A 181 -1.72 -13.61 -9.43
C TYR A 181 -1.11 -14.70 -8.56
N ALA A 182 -1.91 -15.24 -7.64
CA ALA A 182 -1.55 -16.42 -6.85
C ALA A 182 -1.17 -17.58 -7.79
N ASP A 183 -0.10 -18.27 -7.44
CA ASP A 183 0.41 -19.43 -8.20
C ASP A 183 0.67 -19.16 -9.70
N ARG A 184 0.63 -17.88 -10.12
CA ARG A 184 0.77 -17.44 -11.52
C ARG A 184 -0.33 -18.02 -12.43
N VAL A 185 -1.53 -18.13 -11.90
CA VAL A 185 -2.71 -18.65 -12.60
C VAL A 185 -3.72 -17.53 -12.78
N TYR A 186 -4.11 -17.30 -14.02
CA TYR A 186 -5.16 -16.36 -14.40
C TYR A 186 -6.39 -17.14 -14.88
N ASP A 187 -7.55 -16.75 -14.37
CA ASP A 187 -8.84 -17.31 -14.77
C ASP A 187 -9.61 -16.22 -15.53
N PRO A 188 -9.82 -16.37 -16.86
CA PRO A 188 -10.54 -15.36 -17.64
C PRO A 188 -12.01 -15.23 -17.25
N GLU A 189 -12.62 -16.27 -16.66
CA GLU A 189 -14.00 -16.25 -16.17
C GLU A 189 -14.13 -15.58 -14.80
N ASP A 190 -13.04 -15.54 -14.02
CA ASP A 190 -12.96 -14.85 -12.74
C ASP A 190 -11.61 -14.10 -12.63
N PRO A 191 -11.48 -12.91 -13.25
CA PRO A 191 -10.22 -12.14 -13.27
C PRO A 191 -9.73 -11.70 -11.87
N TRP A 192 -10.60 -11.70 -10.86
CA TRP A 192 -10.25 -11.35 -9.48
C TRP A 192 -9.63 -12.52 -8.69
N LYS A 193 -9.83 -13.72 -9.17
CA LYS A 193 -9.34 -14.92 -8.52
C LYS A 193 -7.81 -14.92 -8.46
N GLY A 194 -7.28 -14.87 -7.26
CA GLY A 194 -5.84 -14.89 -7.03
C GLY A 194 -5.11 -13.55 -7.29
N LEU A 195 -5.79 -12.54 -7.81
CA LEU A 195 -5.19 -11.23 -8.07
C LEU A 195 -4.61 -10.61 -6.79
N LEU A 196 -3.42 -10.03 -6.91
CA LEU A 196 -2.64 -9.42 -5.82
C LEU A 196 -2.36 -10.38 -4.64
N ARG A 197 -2.35 -11.69 -4.87
CA ARG A 197 -2.12 -12.71 -3.83
C ARG A 197 -0.89 -13.56 -4.07
N SER A 198 0.01 -13.15 -4.95
CA SER A 198 1.22 -13.90 -5.24
C SER A 198 2.23 -13.88 -4.08
N ASP A 199 3.04 -14.93 -3.99
CA ASP A 199 4.08 -15.03 -2.99
C ASP A 199 5.15 -13.94 -3.15
N ILE A 200 5.46 -13.52 -4.38
CA ILE A 200 6.42 -12.43 -4.65
C ILE A 200 5.97 -11.12 -4.01
N LEU A 201 4.67 -10.79 -4.09
CA LEU A 201 4.12 -9.60 -3.44
C LEU A 201 4.16 -9.72 -1.92
N ILE A 202 3.83 -10.91 -1.37
CA ILE A 202 3.89 -11.17 0.07
C ILE A 202 5.33 -11.00 0.57
N PHE A 203 6.31 -11.54 -0.16
CA PHE A 203 7.73 -11.42 0.19
C PHE A 203 8.19 -9.96 0.12
N GLY A 204 7.80 -9.23 -0.95
CA GLY A 204 8.06 -7.80 -1.08
C GLY A 204 7.49 -6.99 0.07
N PHE A 205 6.25 -7.25 0.45
CA PHE A 205 5.60 -6.58 1.59
C PHE A 205 6.33 -6.88 2.91
N LYS A 206 6.63 -8.13 3.17
CA LYS A 206 7.38 -8.54 4.37
C LYS A 206 8.76 -7.91 4.40
N HIS A 207 9.48 -7.91 3.27
CA HIS A 207 10.81 -7.33 3.16
C HIS A 207 10.82 -5.84 3.52
N VAL A 208 9.85 -5.06 3.01
CA VAL A 208 9.78 -3.61 3.23
C VAL A 208 9.20 -3.27 4.60
N PHE A 209 8.11 -3.90 5.00
CA PHE A 209 7.34 -3.48 6.17
C PHE A 209 7.69 -4.24 7.44
N THR A 210 7.98 -5.53 7.36
CA THR A 210 8.32 -6.31 8.56
C THR A 210 9.82 -6.41 8.77
N SER A 211 10.52 -7.20 8.01
CA SER A 211 11.99 -7.20 7.89
C SER A 211 12.40 -8.11 6.74
N PRO A 212 13.59 -7.92 6.13
CA PRO A 212 14.11 -8.86 5.13
C PRO A 212 14.16 -10.31 5.64
N SER A 213 14.52 -10.53 6.91
CA SER A 213 14.58 -11.86 7.52
C SER A 213 13.21 -12.50 7.77
N SER A 214 12.11 -11.76 7.74
CA SER A 214 10.76 -12.30 7.93
C SER A 214 10.21 -13.01 6.69
N VAL A 215 10.89 -12.91 5.57
CA VAL A 215 10.62 -13.68 4.36
C VAL A 215 11.02 -15.15 4.55
N ASP A 216 11.97 -15.41 5.45
CA ASP A 216 12.40 -16.77 5.80
C ASP A 216 11.39 -17.48 6.72
N LYS A 217 11.35 -18.83 6.65
CA LYS A 217 10.45 -19.65 7.48
C LYS A 217 10.78 -19.54 8.99
N GLU A 218 12.01 -19.20 9.33
CA GLU A 218 12.47 -18.97 10.70
C GLU A 218 12.89 -17.51 10.84
N PRO A 219 11.99 -16.60 11.17
CA PRO A 219 12.31 -15.18 11.28
C PRO A 219 13.19 -14.92 12.50
N LYS A 220 14.47 -14.65 12.28
CA LYS A 220 15.38 -14.10 13.28
C LYS A 220 15.35 -12.58 13.18
N ALA A 221 14.27 -11.97 13.64
CA ALA A 221 14.16 -10.52 13.64
C ALA A 221 15.07 -9.92 14.73
N THR A 222 16.17 -9.31 14.31
CA THR A 222 17.09 -8.58 15.19
C THR A 222 16.80 -7.08 15.25
N ARG A 223 15.96 -6.57 14.38
CA ARG A 223 15.57 -5.14 14.30
C ARG A 223 14.09 -4.99 14.04
N SER A 224 13.52 -3.93 14.60
CA SER A 224 12.13 -3.53 14.33
C SER A 224 11.98 -3.13 12.86
N GLY A 225 11.01 -3.73 12.15
CA GLY A 225 10.68 -3.36 10.78
C GLY A 225 9.91 -2.03 10.69
N ASN A 226 9.71 -1.53 9.48
CA ASN A 226 8.97 -0.28 9.26
C ASN A 226 7.56 -0.32 9.84
N ALA A 227 6.85 -1.46 9.74
CA ALA A 227 5.52 -1.61 10.33
C ALA A 227 5.51 -1.36 11.85
N TYR A 228 6.50 -1.89 12.56
CA TYR A 228 6.63 -1.66 14.00
C TYR A 228 6.95 -0.20 14.31
N LEU A 229 7.93 0.39 13.58
CA LEU A 229 8.35 1.78 13.77
C LEU A 229 7.18 2.77 13.53
N HIS A 230 6.25 2.41 12.68
CA HIS A 230 5.11 3.23 12.30
C HIS A 230 3.79 2.77 12.92
N GLY A 231 3.83 1.80 13.86
CA GLY A 231 2.65 1.33 14.57
C GLY A 231 1.61 0.61 13.70
N MET A 232 2.00 0.09 12.53
CA MET A 232 1.09 -0.61 11.62
C MET A 232 0.65 -1.95 12.23
N LYS A 233 -0.66 -2.15 12.29
CA LYS A 233 -1.29 -3.40 12.76
C LYS A 233 -2.02 -4.16 11.65
N SER A 234 -2.18 -3.53 10.50
CA SER A 234 -2.87 -4.08 9.34
C SER A 234 -2.22 -3.59 8.05
N VAL A 235 -2.51 -4.28 6.96
CA VAL A 235 -2.17 -3.85 5.62
C VAL A 235 -3.16 -2.75 5.21
N THR A 236 -2.65 -1.62 4.72
CA THR A 236 -3.47 -0.54 4.16
C THR A 236 -3.51 -0.64 2.64
N LYS A 237 -4.53 -0.05 2.00
CA LYS A 237 -4.61 0.06 0.53
C LYS A 237 -3.34 0.69 -0.03
N GLY A 238 -2.89 1.81 0.56
CA GLY A 238 -1.66 2.50 0.17
C GLY A 238 -0.40 1.65 0.32
N SER A 239 -0.26 0.87 1.41
CA SER A 239 0.90 0.00 1.60
C SER A 239 0.94 -1.17 0.61
N LEU A 240 -0.22 -1.72 0.25
CA LEU A 240 -0.31 -2.73 -0.80
C LEU A 240 0.00 -2.12 -2.17
N ALA A 241 -0.60 -0.98 -2.50
CA ALA A 241 -0.34 -0.25 -3.72
C ALA A 241 1.14 0.16 -3.85
N TYR A 242 1.79 0.52 -2.75
CA TYR A 242 3.22 0.80 -2.71
C TYR A 242 4.06 -0.38 -3.20
N ILE A 243 3.73 -1.60 -2.76
CA ILE A 243 4.44 -2.82 -3.19
C ILE A 243 4.13 -3.15 -4.65
N VAL A 244 2.89 -3.01 -5.06
CA VAL A 244 2.43 -3.33 -6.42
C VAL A 244 2.80 -2.24 -7.42
N THR A 245 3.12 -1.03 -6.95
CA THR A 245 3.33 0.20 -7.75
C THR A 245 2.09 0.66 -8.55
N GLN A 246 0.91 0.20 -8.16
CA GLN A 246 -0.34 0.56 -8.84
C GLN A 246 -1.43 0.94 -7.82
N ALA A 247 -1.66 2.24 -7.66
CA ALA A 247 -2.70 2.75 -6.76
C ALA A 247 -4.12 2.67 -7.34
N HIS A 248 -4.29 2.53 -8.66
CA HIS A 248 -5.58 2.67 -9.34
C HIS A 248 -6.60 1.55 -9.05
N LEU A 249 -6.13 0.34 -8.75
CA LEU A 249 -6.97 -0.85 -8.58
C LEU A 249 -7.84 -0.86 -7.34
N LEU A 250 -7.55 -0.01 -6.36
CA LEU A 250 -8.15 -0.11 -5.03
C LEU A 250 -9.22 0.99 -4.78
N GLU A 251 -9.64 1.72 -5.80
CA GLU A 251 -10.49 2.89 -5.63
C GLU A 251 -11.85 2.82 -6.35
N ASP A 252 -12.15 1.74 -7.09
CA ASP A 252 -13.47 1.58 -7.70
C ASP A 252 -14.53 1.20 -6.65
N PRO A 253 -15.62 1.98 -6.49
CA PRO A 253 -16.70 1.68 -5.55
C PRO A 253 -17.42 0.36 -5.86
N ALA A 254 -17.47 -0.08 -7.12
CA ALA A 254 -18.08 -1.34 -7.53
C ALA A 254 -17.31 -2.57 -7.03
N GLU A 255 -16.03 -2.40 -6.70
CA GLU A 255 -15.11 -3.45 -6.29
C GLU A 255 -14.82 -3.43 -4.78
N SER A 256 -15.61 -2.69 -4.02
CA SER A 256 -15.37 -2.43 -2.58
C SER A 256 -15.38 -3.71 -1.73
N GLU A 257 -16.20 -4.71 -2.07
CA GLU A 257 -16.27 -5.98 -1.34
C GLU A 257 -15.04 -6.83 -1.59
N GLU A 258 -14.62 -6.98 -2.85
CA GLU A 258 -13.42 -7.72 -3.24
C GLU A 258 -12.18 -7.10 -2.63
N VAL A 259 -12.07 -5.78 -2.65
CA VAL A 259 -11.00 -5.03 -2.00
C VAL A 259 -11.02 -5.26 -0.49
N GLY A 260 -12.19 -5.24 0.15
CA GLY A 260 -12.35 -5.53 1.57
C GLY A 260 -11.83 -6.94 1.92
N ASN A 261 -12.24 -7.94 1.17
CA ASN A 261 -11.81 -9.33 1.31
C ASN A 261 -10.30 -9.48 1.07
N LEU A 262 -9.75 -8.79 0.08
CA LEU A 262 -8.32 -8.76 -0.20
C LEU A 262 -7.52 -8.19 0.99
N MET A 263 -7.96 -7.06 1.56
CA MET A 263 -7.29 -6.42 2.70
C MET A 263 -7.31 -7.30 3.97
N ILE A 264 -8.41 -7.99 4.22
CA ILE A 264 -8.53 -8.97 5.32
C ILE A 264 -7.56 -10.14 5.10
N TRP A 265 -7.52 -10.68 3.89
CA TRP A 265 -6.60 -11.76 3.53
C TRP A 265 -5.14 -11.35 3.73
N TRP A 266 -4.75 -10.17 3.23
CA TRP A 266 -3.41 -9.62 3.39
C TRP A 266 -3.02 -9.42 4.85
N THR A 267 -3.91 -8.83 5.65
CA THR A 267 -3.66 -8.58 7.07
C THR A 267 -3.41 -9.89 7.81
N ARG A 268 -4.20 -10.92 7.56
CA ARG A 268 -4.00 -12.26 8.14
C ARG A 268 -2.68 -12.89 7.71
N ARG A 269 -2.26 -12.67 6.48
CA ARG A 269 -1.04 -13.27 5.92
C ARG A 269 0.23 -12.61 6.43
N VAL A 270 0.22 -11.30 6.63
CA VAL A 270 1.39 -10.50 7.02
C VAL A 270 1.45 -10.27 8.53
N PHE A 271 0.31 -10.03 9.15
CA PHE A 271 0.17 -9.76 10.58
C PHE A 271 -0.72 -10.79 11.28
N PRO A 272 -0.32 -12.07 11.34
CA PRO A 272 -1.17 -13.14 11.86
C PRO A 272 -1.58 -12.93 13.33
N ASN A 273 -0.76 -12.21 14.09
CA ASN A 273 -1.02 -11.92 15.50
C ASN A 273 -1.93 -10.70 15.73
N SER A 274 -2.16 -9.85 14.71
CA SER A 274 -3.05 -8.69 14.82
C SER A 274 -4.52 -9.07 14.73
N SER A 275 -4.83 -10.17 14.02
CA SER A 275 -6.19 -10.72 13.88
C SER A 275 -6.72 -11.35 15.18
N SER A 276 -5.86 -11.56 16.17
CA SER A 276 -6.25 -12.12 17.47
C SER A 276 -6.89 -11.09 18.40
N SER A 277 -7.15 -9.87 17.96
CA SER A 277 -7.93 -8.89 18.71
C SER A 277 -9.42 -9.21 18.79
N GLN A 278 -9.93 -10.21 18.09
CA GLN A 278 -11.08 -11.02 18.53
C GLN A 278 -10.60 -12.26 19.31
N ARG A 279 -9.74 -12.07 20.31
CA ARG A 279 -9.74 -13.03 21.41
C ARG A 279 -11.17 -13.05 21.91
N SER A 280 -11.87 -14.16 21.70
CA SER A 280 -13.13 -14.42 22.38
C SER A 280 -12.86 -14.12 23.86
N ILE A 281 -13.47 -13.02 24.35
CA ILE A 281 -13.28 -12.59 25.72
C ILE A 281 -13.69 -13.82 26.52
N SER A 282 -12.77 -14.39 27.28
CA SER A 282 -13.05 -15.56 28.09
C SER A 282 -14.31 -15.24 28.89
N LYS A 283 -15.32 -16.11 28.85
CA LYS A 283 -16.58 -15.94 29.58
C LYS A 283 -16.38 -15.59 31.06
N ASN A 284 -15.25 -15.93 31.62
CA ASN A 284 -14.83 -15.65 32.99
C ASN A 284 -13.93 -14.42 33.17
N SER A 285 -13.66 -13.65 32.11
CA SER A 285 -12.85 -12.43 32.22
C SER A 285 -13.64 -11.31 32.92
N ALA A 286 -12.95 -10.45 33.68
CA ALA A 286 -13.57 -9.27 34.32
C ALA A 286 -14.30 -8.40 33.30
N LEU A 287 -13.78 -8.32 32.06
CA LEU A 287 -14.39 -7.55 30.96
C LEU A 287 -15.72 -8.17 30.49
N SER A 288 -15.82 -9.51 30.44
CA SER A 288 -17.09 -10.21 30.13
C SER A 288 -18.14 -9.91 31.20
N LYS A 289 -17.77 -10.03 32.47
CA LYS A 289 -18.65 -9.74 33.60
C LYS A 289 -19.12 -8.28 33.64
N ILE A 290 -18.26 -7.33 33.29
CA ILE A 290 -18.62 -5.91 33.19
C ILE A 290 -19.62 -5.68 32.04
N ARG A 291 -19.45 -6.34 30.89
CA ARG A 291 -20.38 -6.24 29.75
C ARG A 291 -21.73 -6.85 30.08
N GLU A 292 -21.77 -8.02 30.69
CA GLU A 292 -23.01 -8.67 31.17
C GLU A 292 -23.74 -7.79 32.15
N LYS A 293 -23.04 -7.18 33.11
CA LYS A 293 -23.62 -6.29 34.08
C LYS A 293 -24.18 -4.99 33.48
N ARG A 294 -23.52 -4.44 32.47
CA ARG A 294 -24.03 -3.27 31.72
C ARG A 294 -25.24 -3.60 30.86
N ALA A 295 -25.27 -4.76 30.22
CA ALA A 295 -26.41 -5.23 29.44
C ALA A 295 -27.66 -5.41 30.35
N ALA A 296 -27.46 -6.06 31.49
CA ALA A 296 -28.54 -6.25 32.47
C ALA A 296 -29.08 -4.91 33.03
N LEU A 297 -28.23 -3.92 33.26
CA LEU A 297 -28.67 -2.59 33.72
C LEU A 297 -29.42 -1.83 32.60
N GLN A 298 -29.07 -2.01 31.34
CA GLN A 298 -29.77 -1.42 30.20
C GLN A 298 -31.16 -2.05 30.00
N GLU A 299 -31.27 -3.37 30.16
CA GLU A 299 -32.56 -4.08 30.12
C GLU A 299 -33.50 -3.65 31.28
N GLN A 300 -32.94 -3.48 32.49
CA GLN A 300 -33.70 -2.95 33.63
C GLN A 300 -34.18 -1.51 33.42
N ALA A 301 -33.33 -0.65 32.85
CA ALA A 301 -33.70 0.72 32.52
C ALA A 301 -34.78 0.80 31.44
N ALA A 302 -34.73 -0.09 30.43
CA ALA A 302 -35.74 -0.16 29.38
C ALA A 302 -37.12 -0.70 29.89
N SER A 303 -37.11 -1.57 30.90
CA SER A 303 -38.33 -2.11 31.51
C SER A 303 -39.03 -1.16 32.50
N VAL A 304 -38.35 -0.10 32.95
CA VAL A 304 -38.92 0.93 33.85
C VAL A 304 -39.56 2.09 33.08
N THR A 305 -39.28 2.19 31.78
CA THR A 305 -39.78 3.28 30.90
C THR A 305 -41.00 2.85 30.06
N ASN A 306 -41.50 1.65 30.20
CA ASN A 306 -42.77 1.13 29.68
C ASN A 306 -43.79 0.94 30.84
#